data_fc02d50dc7945f6a81c2ab0e8bda3c2c
#
_entry.id   fc02d50dc7945f6a81c2ab0e8bda3c2c
#
_cell.length_a   1.000
_cell.length_b   1.000
_cell.length_c   1.000
_cell.angle_alpha   90.00
_cell.angle_beta   90.00
_cell.angle_gamma   90.00
#
_symmetry.space_group_name_H-M   'P 1'
#
loop_
_entity.id
_entity.type
_entity.pdbx_description
1 polymer ?
#
loop_
_entity_poly.entity_id
_entity_poly.type
_entity_poly.pdbx_seq_one_letter_code
_entity_poly.pdbx_strand_id
1 'polypeptide(L)'
;MNALLAPLRELGGYEEILQKLRQPHGKVSVSGCVDSQKLHMVYGIGEEFDVKLIITYSDMKARELLDDCRLYCKSSYFFPAKDLIFYQADIHGNQLTKERIEVLRHILEGEPITVVTTFSALMAHQIPLEIWKQNVIQIDADSIVEESAIAKKLVEMGYEKNYQVEAPGQFSIRGGIIDIFDLTQENPVRIELWGDEIESIRSFDILTQRSIEQLSEVSIFPATEMILTKAVLEEGIRSMEKECKEKAMLFRQNTKPEEAHRLEQMVEEMKEQVTQFQSYVNLESFLRYFYSDTQSFLELFRGRNCCIYLDEPMRMEEHASAVELEFRESMAARAEKGYILPGQMDILFSMHEIFARLEKERILALSAMEYKGFPIKFADRHAINARSVSSYNNSFPELVKDLKNYKKNGYRVLLVSASATRAKRLAVDLMDEGLTAFYSDNPERELQKGEVMTFYGNVLKGFEYPLLKFVVISETDIFGKQNRKKRKKK
;
A
#
# COMPACT_ATOMS: atom_id res chain seq x y z
N MET A 1 -4.75 -7.70 21.81
CA MET A 1 -3.85 -8.81 21.35
C MET A 1 -2.71 -9.08 22.33
N ASN A 2 -2.98 -9.01 23.61
CA ASN A 2 -1.95 -9.07 24.65
C ASN A 2 -1.16 -10.40 24.66
N ALA A 3 -1.79 -11.54 24.37
CA ALA A 3 -1.08 -12.82 24.30
C ALA A 3 0.10 -12.83 23.30
N LEU A 4 -0.02 -12.08 22.23
CA LEU A 4 1.00 -11.97 21.17
C LEU A 4 2.01 -10.86 21.47
N LEU A 5 1.57 -9.66 21.87
CA LEU A 5 2.44 -8.48 21.98
C LEU A 5 3.06 -8.27 23.38
N ALA A 6 2.38 -8.65 24.46
CA ALA A 6 2.88 -8.44 25.82
C ALA A 6 4.29 -9.04 26.08
N PRO A 7 4.64 -10.25 25.56
CA PRO A 7 5.97 -10.79 25.77
C PRO A 7 7.11 -9.92 25.23
N LEU A 8 6.85 -9.11 24.21
CA LEU A 8 7.87 -8.24 23.63
C LEU A 8 8.35 -7.13 24.58
N ARG A 9 7.50 -6.72 25.52
CA ARG A 9 7.86 -5.72 26.54
C ARG A 9 9.00 -6.18 27.47
N GLU A 10 9.23 -7.51 27.55
CA GLU A 10 10.34 -8.10 28.29
C GLU A 10 11.64 -8.17 27.49
N LEU A 11 11.64 -7.74 26.20
CA LEU A 11 12.82 -7.75 25.36
C LEU A 11 13.86 -6.76 25.88
N GLY A 12 15.09 -7.23 26.04
CA GLY A 12 16.20 -6.32 26.40
C GLY A 12 16.34 -5.19 25.36
N GLY A 13 16.39 -3.95 25.85
CA GLY A 13 16.43 -2.77 24.98
C GLY A 13 15.07 -2.28 24.47
N TYR A 14 13.95 -2.92 24.82
CA TYR A 14 12.61 -2.50 24.38
C TYR A 14 12.31 -1.04 24.72
N GLU A 15 12.47 -0.64 25.97
CA GLU A 15 12.22 0.72 26.43
C GLU A 15 13.19 1.72 25.82
N GLU A 16 14.44 1.37 25.61
CA GLU A 16 15.45 2.20 24.96
C GLU A 16 15.08 2.49 23.50
N ILE A 17 14.69 1.46 22.76
CA ILE A 17 14.19 1.58 21.37
C ILE A 17 12.99 2.50 21.35
N LEU A 18 12.01 2.28 22.21
CA LEU A 18 10.77 3.06 22.24
C LEU A 18 11.04 4.53 22.59
N GLN A 19 11.83 4.81 23.63
CA GLN A 19 12.21 6.17 24.01
C GLN A 19 12.93 6.90 22.87
N LYS A 20 13.79 6.20 22.14
CA LYS A 20 14.47 6.78 20.98
C LYS A 20 13.50 7.12 19.85
N LEU A 21 12.57 6.21 19.56
CA LEU A 21 11.56 6.42 18.51
C LEU A 21 10.53 7.49 18.89
N ARG A 22 10.33 7.80 20.16
CA ARG A 22 9.52 8.94 20.60
C ARG A 22 10.16 10.30 20.27
N GLN A 23 11.48 10.33 20.11
CA GLN A 23 12.17 11.57 19.73
C GLN A 23 11.87 11.93 18.27
N PRO A 24 11.76 13.23 17.94
CA PRO A 24 11.77 13.67 16.56
C PRO A 24 12.99 13.11 15.82
N HIS A 25 12.78 12.52 14.65
CA HIS A 25 13.85 11.92 13.83
C HIS A 25 14.64 10.78 14.52
N GLY A 26 14.04 10.13 15.53
CA GLY A 26 14.64 8.98 16.19
C GLY A 26 14.94 7.84 15.20
N LYS A 27 16.16 7.30 15.25
CA LYS A 27 16.60 6.24 14.33
C LYS A 27 17.22 5.10 15.09
N VAL A 28 16.64 3.92 14.94
CA VAL A 28 17.08 2.70 15.58
C VAL A 28 17.24 1.59 14.56
N SER A 29 18.27 0.79 14.67
CA SER A 29 18.47 -0.42 13.87
C SER A 29 18.47 -1.64 14.78
N VAL A 30 17.71 -2.67 14.41
CA VAL A 30 17.65 -3.96 15.10
C VAL A 30 18.04 -5.07 14.14
N SER A 31 19.08 -5.82 14.49
CA SER A 31 19.55 -6.99 13.76
C SER A 31 19.18 -8.31 14.47
N GLY A 32 19.30 -9.43 13.76
CA GLY A 32 18.90 -10.76 14.27
C GLY A 32 17.39 -11.04 14.14
N CYS A 33 16.70 -10.24 13.33
CA CYS A 33 15.28 -10.42 13.03
C CYS A 33 15.05 -11.55 12.03
N VAL A 34 13.88 -12.19 12.08
CA VAL A 34 13.48 -13.22 11.13
C VAL A 34 12.06 -12.96 10.61
N ASP A 35 11.81 -13.30 9.35
CA ASP A 35 10.51 -13.29 8.65
C ASP A 35 9.35 -12.52 9.34
N SER A 36 8.27 -13.21 9.71
CA SER A 36 7.08 -12.62 10.35
C SER A 36 7.33 -12.04 11.75
N GLN A 37 8.47 -12.38 12.39
CA GLN A 37 8.87 -11.78 13.67
C GLN A 37 9.10 -10.26 13.54
N LYS A 38 9.55 -9.78 12.38
CA LYS A 38 9.72 -8.34 12.17
C LYS A 38 8.43 -7.57 12.38
N LEU A 39 7.29 -8.10 11.89
CA LEU A 39 5.99 -7.47 12.11
C LEU A 39 5.56 -7.51 13.58
N HIS A 40 5.92 -8.55 14.32
CA HIS A 40 5.73 -8.57 15.77
C HIS A 40 6.43 -7.39 16.44
N MET A 41 7.66 -7.04 16.00
CA MET A 41 8.34 -5.82 16.46
C MET A 41 7.66 -4.53 15.98
N VAL A 42 7.25 -4.48 14.72
CA VAL A 42 6.54 -3.30 14.15
C VAL A 42 5.31 -2.95 14.98
N TYR A 43 4.49 -3.93 15.32
CA TYR A 43 3.25 -3.68 16.05
C TYR A 43 3.45 -3.55 17.57
N GLY A 44 4.40 -4.27 18.14
CA GLY A 44 4.67 -4.19 19.57
C GLY A 44 5.38 -2.89 19.97
N ILE A 45 6.35 -2.42 19.17
CA ILE A 45 7.02 -1.13 19.40
C ILE A 45 6.17 0.02 18.85
N GLY A 46 5.46 -0.23 17.75
CA GLY A 46 4.68 0.78 17.05
C GLY A 46 3.27 1.02 17.59
N GLU A 47 2.90 0.48 18.75
CA GLU A 47 1.54 0.59 19.30
C GLU A 47 1.08 2.05 19.43
N GLU A 48 1.98 2.98 19.75
CA GLU A 48 1.67 4.39 19.97
C GLU A 48 1.69 5.25 18.67
N PHE A 49 2.06 4.70 17.52
CA PHE A 49 2.10 5.44 16.26
C PHE A 49 0.84 5.19 15.43
N ASP A 50 0.18 6.28 15.02
CA ASP A 50 -1.04 6.22 14.21
C ASP A 50 -0.77 5.68 12.81
N VAL A 51 0.39 6.05 12.24
CA VAL A 51 0.82 5.59 10.93
C VAL A 51 2.04 4.68 11.05
N LYS A 52 1.90 3.47 10.53
CA LYS A 52 3.00 2.53 10.35
C LYS A 52 3.30 2.40 8.86
N LEU A 53 4.41 3.00 8.41
CA LEU A 53 4.85 2.92 7.02
C LEU A 53 5.97 1.87 6.91
N ILE A 54 5.67 0.72 6.33
CA ILE A 54 6.61 -0.39 6.16
C ILE A 54 7.15 -0.35 4.74
N ILE A 55 8.46 -0.18 4.60
CA ILE A 55 9.15 -0.11 3.31
C ILE A 55 10.01 -1.34 3.14
N THR A 56 9.81 -2.08 2.06
CA THR A 56 10.57 -3.29 1.72
C THR A 56 11.18 -3.21 0.32
N TYR A 57 11.85 -4.26 -0.12
CA TYR A 57 12.66 -4.28 -1.34
C TYR A 57 11.94 -4.76 -2.59
N SER A 58 10.76 -5.40 -2.49
CA SER A 58 10.02 -5.88 -3.67
C SER A 58 8.52 -5.97 -3.40
N ASP A 59 7.70 -5.87 -4.46
CA ASP A 59 6.23 -6.00 -4.39
C ASP A 59 5.78 -7.36 -3.87
N MET A 60 6.50 -8.43 -4.25
CA MET A 60 6.22 -9.77 -3.73
C MET A 60 6.39 -9.81 -2.21
N LYS A 61 7.48 -9.25 -1.69
CA LYS A 61 7.73 -9.18 -0.26
C LYS A 61 6.74 -8.26 0.45
N ALA A 62 6.37 -7.14 -0.16
CA ALA A 62 5.36 -6.24 0.37
C ALA A 62 3.99 -6.94 0.55
N ARG A 63 3.57 -7.75 -0.43
CA ARG A 63 2.32 -8.52 -0.32
C ARG A 63 2.38 -9.61 0.74
N GLU A 64 3.51 -10.28 0.91
CA GLU A 64 3.72 -11.22 2.02
C GLU A 64 3.61 -10.53 3.38
N LEU A 65 4.26 -9.37 3.54
CA LEU A 65 4.18 -8.57 4.78
C LEU A 65 2.75 -8.08 5.02
N LEU A 66 2.03 -7.65 3.97
CA LEU A 66 0.64 -7.20 4.10
C LEU A 66 -0.28 -8.30 4.62
N ASP A 67 -0.11 -9.53 4.14
CA ASP A 67 -0.91 -10.67 4.61
C ASP A 67 -0.68 -10.93 6.12
N ASP A 68 0.55 -10.81 6.58
CA ASP A 68 0.89 -10.92 8.00
C ASP A 68 0.43 -9.69 8.83
N CYS A 69 0.45 -8.47 8.25
CA CYS A 69 -0.06 -7.26 8.92
C CYS A 69 -1.52 -7.38 9.33
N ARG A 70 -2.33 -8.08 8.55
CA ARG A 70 -3.76 -8.27 8.81
C ARG A 70 -4.07 -9.06 10.10
N LEU A 71 -3.09 -9.78 10.64
CA LEU A 71 -3.20 -10.37 11.98
C LEU A 71 -3.31 -9.28 13.05
N TYR A 72 -2.56 -8.21 12.91
CA TYR A 72 -2.42 -7.15 13.91
C TYR A 72 -3.38 -5.99 13.66
N CYS A 73 -3.57 -5.61 12.40
CA CYS A 73 -4.38 -4.47 12.00
C CYS A 73 -5.14 -4.76 10.70
N LYS A 74 -6.46 -4.61 10.73
CA LYS A 74 -7.29 -4.79 9.53
C LYS A 74 -7.10 -3.64 8.53
N SER A 75 -6.86 -2.43 9.04
CA SER A 75 -6.57 -1.22 8.24
C SER A 75 -5.12 -1.24 7.75
N SER A 76 -4.76 -2.29 7.02
CA SER A 76 -3.45 -2.48 6.42
C SER A 76 -3.58 -2.56 4.90
N TYR A 77 -2.85 -1.70 4.19
CA TYR A 77 -2.97 -1.49 2.76
C TYR A 77 -1.63 -1.55 2.06
N PHE A 78 -1.65 -1.92 0.78
CA PHE A 78 -0.46 -1.93 -0.07
C PHE A 78 -0.45 -0.70 -0.97
N PHE A 79 0.66 0.02 -1.00
CA PHE A 79 0.91 1.09 -1.95
C PHE A 79 1.97 0.63 -2.96
N PRO A 80 1.57 0.11 -4.14
CA PRO A 80 2.48 -0.43 -5.13
C PRO A 80 3.28 0.65 -5.85
N ALA A 81 4.45 0.27 -6.39
CA ALA A 81 5.17 1.10 -7.35
C ALA A 81 4.39 1.22 -8.66
N LYS A 82 4.54 2.35 -9.36
CA LYS A 82 4.06 2.51 -10.73
C LYS A 82 5.04 1.85 -11.69
N ASP A 83 4.52 1.21 -12.72
CA ASP A 83 5.34 0.80 -13.85
C ASP A 83 5.57 1.99 -14.78
N LEU A 84 6.68 2.70 -14.57
CA LEU A 84 7.01 3.91 -15.30
C LEU A 84 7.86 3.65 -16.57
N ILE A 85 8.32 2.42 -16.77
CA ILE A 85 9.18 2.05 -17.90
C ILE A 85 8.37 1.45 -19.05
N PHE A 86 7.35 0.66 -18.73
CA PHE A 86 6.55 -0.08 -19.70
C PHE A 86 5.12 0.46 -19.74
N TYR A 87 4.91 1.47 -20.59
CA TYR A 87 3.57 2.03 -20.85
C TYR A 87 2.75 1.10 -21.75
N GLN A 88 2.53 -0.12 -21.33
CA GLN A 88 1.51 -0.95 -21.95
C GLN A 88 0.24 -0.79 -21.15
N ALA A 89 -0.80 -0.29 -21.83
CA ALA A 89 -2.15 -0.20 -21.30
C ALA A 89 -2.67 -1.62 -21.06
N ASP A 90 -2.34 -2.21 -19.93
CA ASP A 90 -2.72 -3.57 -19.61
C ASP A 90 -3.62 -3.67 -18.40
N ILE A 91 -4.38 -4.73 -18.41
CA ILE A 91 -5.39 -5.20 -17.46
C ILE A 91 -4.98 -5.05 -15.96
N HIS A 92 -3.69 -4.87 -15.68
CA HIS A 92 -3.16 -4.64 -14.35
C HIS A 92 -3.23 -3.16 -13.90
N GLY A 93 -3.37 -2.20 -14.81
CA GLY A 93 -3.39 -0.77 -14.47
C GLY A 93 -4.51 -0.40 -13.49
N ASN A 94 -5.72 -0.89 -13.70
CA ASN A 94 -6.86 -0.58 -12.83
C ASN A 94 -6.71 -1.12 -11.41
N GLN A 95 -6.10 -2.30 -11.23
CA GLN A 95 -5.91 -2.87 -9.89
C GLN A 95 -4.83 -2.10 -9.11
N LEU A 96 -3.72 -1.75 -9.73
CA LEU A 96 -2.66 -0.97 -9.10
C LEU A 96 -3.17 0.43 -8.74
N THR A 97 -3.87 1.08 -9.66
CA THR A 97 -4.49 2.39 -9.43
C THR A 97 -5.48 2.32 -8.26
N LYS A 98 -6.33 1.30 -8.20
CA LYS A 98 -7.26 1.09 -7.08
C LYS A 98 -6.53 0.98 -5.75
N GLU A 99 -5.49 0.12 -5.65
CA GLU A 99 -4.72 -0.08 -4.43
C GLU A 99 -4.07 1.24 -3.95
N ARG A 100 -3.56 2.04 -4.87
CA ARG A 100 -2.94 3.33 -4.54
C ARG A 100 -3.97 4.38 -4.10
N ILE A 101 -5.09 4.47 -4.81
CA ILE A 101 -6.21 5.36 -4.48
C ILE A 101 -6.81 5.02 -3.11
N GLU A 102 -6.94 3.74 -2.80
CA GLU A 102 -7.42 3.29 -1.49
C GLU A 102 -6.54 3.82 -0.35
N VAL A 103 -5.22 3.76 -0.52
CA VAL A 103 -4.27 4.33 0.45
C VAL A 103 -4.42 5.85 0.56
N LEU A 104 -4.50 6.57 -0.59
CA LEU A 104 -4.67 8.03 -0.60
C LEU A 104 -5.95 8.45 0.10
N ARG A 105 -7.05 7.73 -0.12
CA ARG A 105 -8.31 7.94 0.58
C ARG A 105 -8.15 7.85 2.10
N HIS A 106 -7.58 6.77 2.61
CA HIS A 106 -7.39 6.58 4.06
C HIS A 106 -6.42 7.60 4.67
N ILE A 107 -5.44 8.08 3.90
CA ILE A 107 -4.59 9.20 4.34
C ILE A 107 -5.43 10.47 4.52
N LEU A 108 -6.35 10.76 3.60
CA LEU A 108 -7.24 11.93 3.69
C LEU A 108 -8.26 11.81 4.82
N GLU A 109 -8.79 10.61 5.07
CA GLU A 109 -9.71 10.33 6.18
C GLU A 109 -9.03 10.51 7.56
N GLY A 110 -7.70 10.45 7.62
CA GLY A 110 -6.92 10.75 8.81
C GLY A 110 -6.90 9.66 9.88
N GLU A 111 -7.48 8.50 9.62
CA GLU A 111 -7.52 7.38 10.56
C GLU A 111 -6.16 6.68 10.74
N PRO A 112 -5.94 5.95 11.87
CA PRO A 112 -4.76 5.11 12.03
C PRO A 112 -4.65 4.08 10.91
N ILE A 113 -3.46 3.97 10.30
CA ILE A 113 -3.24 3.14 9.11
C ILE A 113 -1.87 2.46 9.13
N THR A 114 -1.82 1.23 8.63
CA THR A 114 -0.57 0.56 8.24
C THR A 114 -0.47 0.53 6.72
N VAL A 115 0.59 1.10 6.18
CA VAL A 115 0.89 1.06 4.75
C VAL A 115 2.15 0.26 4.51
N VAL A 116 2.05 -0.77 3.68
CA VAL A 116 3.20 -1.52 3.18
C VAL A 116 3.51 -1.03 1.77
N THR A 117 4.78 -0.73 1.50
CA THR A 117 5.21 -0.22 0.20
C THR A 117 6.63 -0.65 -0.13
N THR A 118 7.12 -0.30 -1.31
CA THR A 118 8.50 -0.52 -1.72
C THR A 118 9.24 0.81 -1.84
N PHE A 119 10.57 0.77 -1.77
CA PHE A 119 11.37 1.98 -1.98
C PHE A 119 11.14 2.59 -3.37
N SER A 120 10.95 1.74 -4.39
CA SER A 120 10.64 2.18 -5.77
C SER A 120 9.34 2.97 -5.84
N ALA A 121 8.33 2.62 -5.03
CA ALA A 121 7.08 3.37 -4.95
C ALA A 121 7.26 4.79 -4.38
N LEU A 122 8.23 4.97 -3.46
CA LEU A 122 8.57 6.28 -2.90
C LEU A 122 9.25 7.21 -3.91
N MET A 123 9.93 6.64 -4.90
CA MET A 123 10.65 7.42 -5.92
C MET A 123 9.69 8.11 -6.88
N ALA A 124 8.48 7.59 -7.11
CA ALA A 124 7.52 8.18 -8.03
C ALA A 124 6.99 9.52 -7.50
N HIS A 125 6.98 10.53 -8.39
CA HIS A 125 6.36 11.82 -8.11
C HIS A 125 4.85 11.66 -7.90
N GLN A 126 4.31 12.38 -6.91
CA GLN A 126 2.89 12.47 -6.59
C GLN A 126 2.40 13.90 -6.77
N ILE A 127 1.14 14.10 -7.14
CA ILE A 127 0.51 15.41 -7.04
C ILE A 127 0.29 15.77 -5.57
N PRO A 128 0.27 17.06 -5.21
CA PRO A 128 0.02 17.50 -3.85
C PRO A 128 -1.32 16.97 -3.30
N LEU A 129 -1.31 16.48 -2.06
CA LEU A 129 -2.50 15.92 -1.39
C LEU A 129 -3.66 16.92 -1.33
N GLU A 130 -3.37 18.21 -1.23
CA GLU A 130 -4.38 19.27 -1.22
C GLU A 130 -5.21 19.33 -2.51
N ILE A 131 -4.61 19.01 -3.67
CA ILE A 131 -5.34 18.92 -4.94
C ILE A 131 -6.35 17.77 -4.88
N TRP A 132 -5.95 16.64 -4.30
CA TRP A 132 -6.83 15.51 -4.07
C TRP A 132 -8.00 15.89 -3.16
N LYS A 133 -7.70 16.50 -2.02
CA LYS A 133 -8.68 16.93 -1.02
C LYS A 133 -9.73 17.88 -1.60
N GLN A 134 -9.30 18.85 -2.41
CA GLN A 134 -10.19 19.82 -3.07
C GLN A 134 -11.11 19.19 -4.13
N ASN A 135 -10.78 17.98 -4.57
CA ASN A 135 -11.53 17.26 -5.59
C ASN A 135 -12.39 16.11 -5.05
N VAL A 136 -12.44 15.88 -3.74
CA VAL A 136 -13.43 15.00 -3.12
C VAL A 136 -14.80 15.67 -3.19
N ILE A 137 -15.80 14.96 -3.71
CA ILE A 137 -17.20 15.43 -3.74
C ILE A 137 -17.89 14.87 -2.51
N GLN A 138 -18.43 15.75 -1.67
CA GLN A 138 -19.27 15.37 -0.53
C GLN A 138 -20.71 15.73 -0.85
N ILE A 139 -21.63 14.79 -0.68
CA ILE A 139 -23.06 14.95 -0.95
C ILE A 139 -23.84 14.41 0.24
N ASP A 140 -24.71 15.23 0.78
CA ASP A 140 -25.67 14.92 1.84
C ASP A 140 -27.10 15.33 1.44
N ALA A 141 -28.06 15.16 2.32
CA ALA A 141 -29.46 15.47 2.05
C ALA A 141 -29.74 16.95 1.79
N ASP A 142 -28.86 17.85 2.28
CA ASP A 142 -29.03 19.31 2.14
C ASP A 142 -28.25 19.86 0.94
N SER A 143 -27.51 19.00 0.21
CA SER A 143 -26.70 19.37 -0.94
C SER A 143 -27.56 19.73 -2.15
N ILE A 144 -27.14 20.74 -2.90
CA ILE A 144 -27.73 21.11 -4.19
C ILE A 144 -26.80 20.60 -5.29
N VAL A 145 -27.30 19.77 -6.21
CA VAL A 145 -26.50 19.10 -7.24
C VAL A 145 -27.06 19.41 -8.62
N GLU A 146 -26.32 20.17 -9.41
CA GLU A 146 -26.60 20.35 -10.83
C GLU A 146 -25.97 19.20 -11.64
N GLU A 147 -26.78 18.47 -12.41
CA GLU A 147 -26.33 17.29 -13.19
C GLU A 147 -25.15 17.58 -14.13
N SER A 148 -25.14 18.76 -14.77
CA SER A 148 -24.07 19.13 -15.72
C SER A 148 -22.75 19.41 -15.01
N ALA A 149 -22.80 20.04 -13.84
CA ALA A 149 -21.64 20.39 -13.04
C ALA A 149 -20.99 19.14 -12.43
N ILE A 150 -21.80 18.24 -11.84
CA ILE A 150 -21.29 16.98 -11.28
C ILE A 150 -20.74 16.07 -12.38
N ALA A 151 -21.39 15.98 -13.53
CA ALA A 151 -20.90 15.19 -14.66
C ALA A 151 -19.50 15.64 -15.10
N LYS A 152 -19.31 16.96 -15.27
CA LYS A 152 -18.01 17.53 -15.62
C LYS A 152 -16.96 17.22 -14.55
N LYS A 153 -17.32 17.41 -13.28
CA LYS A 153 -16.42 17.15 -12.16
C LYS A 153 -16.00 15.68 -12.08
N LEU A 154 -16.92 14.74 -12.28
CA LEU A 154 -16.62 13.30 -12.29
C LEU A 154 -15.65 12.93 -13.43
N VAL A 155 -15.83 13.50 -14.63
CA VAL A 155 -14.89 13.31 -15.76
C VAL A 155 -13.49 13.84 -15.40
N GLU A 156 -13.38 15.04 -14.82
CA GLU A 156 -12.11 15.61 -14.35
C GLU A 156 -11.45 14.73 -13.26
N MET A 157 -12.26 14.04 -12.47
CA MET A 157 -11.84 13.09 -11.43
C MET A 157 -11.49 11.69 -11.99
N GLY A 158 -11.57 11.49 -13.30
CA GLY A 158 -11.20 10.23 -13.96
C GLY A 158 -12.32 9.18 -14.05
N TYR A 159 -13.57 9.55 -13.77
CA TYR A 159 -14.70 8.66 -13.97
C TYR A 159 -15.13 8.60 -15.43
N GLU A 160 -15.48 7.41 -15.89
CA GLU A 160 -15.99 7.15 -17.23
C GLU A 160 -17.52 7.23 -17.27
N LYS A 161 -18.07 8.05 -18.17
CA LYS A 161 -19.51 8.17 -18.34
C LYS A 161 -20.08 7.03 -19.17
N ASN A 162 -20.98 6.27 -18.61
CA ASN A 162 -21.65 5.15 -19.27
C ASN A 162 -23.19 5.29 -19.22
N TYR A 163 -23.90 4.53 -20.05
CA TYR A 163 -25.36 4.47 -20.00
C TYR A 163 -25.84 3.85 -18.68
N GLN A 164 -25.16 2.82 -18.20
CA GLN A 164 -25.39 2.16 -16.92
C GLN A 164 -24.02 1.85 -16.29
N VAL A 165 -23.96 1.93 -14.97
CA VAL A 165 -22.77 1.59 -14.22
C VAL A 165 -22.63 0.08 -14.13
N GLU A 166 -21.47 -0.44 -14.56
CA GLU A 166 -21.14 -1.89 -14.59
C GLU A 166 -19.85 -2.23 -13.85
N ALA A 167 -18.99 -1.25 -13.62
CA ALA A 167 -17.69 -1.44 -12.98
C ALA A 167 -17.28 -0.21 -12.15
N PRO A 168 -16.37 -0.38 -11.16
CA PRO A 168 -15.77 0.73 -10.43
C PRO A 168 -15.08 1.74 -11.38
N GLY A 169 -15.17 3.04 -11.05
CA GLY A 169 -14.67 4.13 -11.87
C GLY A 169 -15.65 4.62 -12.94
N GLN A 170 -16.88 4.15 -12.92
CA GLN A 170 -17.92 4.55 -13.87
C GLN A 170 -19.02 5.37 -13.19
N PHE A 171 -19.68 6.23 -13.98
CA PHE A 171 -20.90 6.92 -13.57
C PHE A 171 -21.94 6.98 -14.70
N SER A 172 -23.20 7.17 -14.32
CA SER A 172 -24.35 7.31 -15.24
C SER A 172 -25.27 8.40 -14.74
N ILE A 173 -25.84 9.19 -15.65
CA ILE A 173 -26.85 10.21 -15.33
C ILE A 173 -28.05 10.01 -16.25
N ARG A 174 -29.22 9.82 -15.64
CA ARG A 174 -30.46 9.54 -16.38
C ARG A 174 -31.67 10.12 -15.64
N GLY A 175 -32.16 11.27 -16.11
CA GLY A 175 -33.45 11.81 -15.66
C GLY A 175 -33.57 12.02 -14.16
N GLY A 176 -32.65 12.76 -13.55
CA GLY A 176 -32.63 13.00 -12.10
C GLY A 176 -32.02 11.85 -11.27
N ILE A 177 -31.46 10.81 -11.90
CA ILE A 177 -30.76 9.72 -11.23
C ILE A 177 -29.29 9.77 -11.61
N ILE A 178 -28.41 9.85 -10.59
CA ILE A 178 -26.97 9.80 -10.73
C ILE A 178 -26.47 8.52 -10.06
N ASP A 179 -25.94 7.59 -10.85
CA ASP A 179 -25.28 6.39 -10.35
C ASP A 179 -23.75 6.60 -10.44
N ILE A 180 -23.03 6.36 -9.34
CA ILE A 180 -21.58 6.51 -9.27
C ILE A 180 -21.00 5.26 -8.62
N PHE A 181 -19.99 4.64 -9.26
CA PHE A 181 -19.27 3.55 -8.66
C PHE A 181 -17.83 3.98 -8.32
N ASP A 182 -17.66 4.45 -7.10
CA ASP A 182 -16.34 4.83 -6.58
C ASP A 182 -15.38 3.64 -6.66
N LEU A 183 -14.13 3.91 -7.04
CA LEU A 183 -13.12 2.87 -7.28
C LEU A 183 -12.80 2.04 -6.03
N THR A 184 -12.98 2.62 -4.85
CA THR A 184 -12.63 2.02 -3.56
C THR A 184 -13.83 1.38 -2.84
N GLN A 185 -15.05 1.58 -3.33
CA GLN A 185 -16.27 1.03 -2.73
C GLN A 185 -16.61 -0.36 -3.27
N GLU A 186 -17.31 -1.15 -2.46
CA GLU A 186 -17.83 -2.48 -2.89
C GLU A 186 -19.06 -2.36 -3.77
N ASN A 187 -19.90 -1.36 -3.51
CA ASN A 187 -21.17 -1.14 -4.19
C ASN A 187 -21.27 0.29 -4.73
N PRO A 188 -21.91 0.49 -5.89
CA PRO A 188 -22.20 1.83 -6.39
C PRO A 188 -23.26 2.55 -5.54
N VAL A 189 -23.23 3.87 -5.64
CA VAL A 189 -24.20 4.76 -4.99
C VAL A 189 -25.14 5.33 -6.04
N ARG A 190 -26.43 5.37 -5.72
CA ARG A 190 -27.49 6.05 -6.48
C ARG A 190 -27.95 7.27 -5.71
N ILE A 191 -27.93 8.41 -6.38
CA ILE A 191 -28.42 9.70 -5.90
C ILE A 191 -29.64 10.04 -6.74
N GLU A 192 -30.79 10.21 -6.11
CA GLU A 192 -32.03 10.64 -6.77
C GLU A 192 -32.25 12.11 -6.49
N LEU A 193 -32.56 12.87 -7.54
CA LEU A 193 -32.78 14.29 -7.49
C LEU A 193 -34.23 14.63 -7.77
N TRP A 194 -34.77 15.64 -7.07
CA TRP A 194 -35.97 16.35 -7.43
C TRP A 194 -35.58 17.79 -7.84
N GLY A 195 -35.47 18.00 -9.16
CA GLY A 195 -34.76 19.18 -9.68
C GLY A 195 -33.27 19.08 -9.36
N ASP A 196 -32.76 20.03 -8.58
CA ASP A 196 -31.37 20.06 -8.11
C ASP A 196 -31.23 19.64 -6.63
N GLU A 197 -32.34 19.31 -5.95
CA GLU A 197 -32.36 18.89 -4.55
C GLU A 197 -32.24 17.37 -4.41
N ILE A 198 -31.57 16.91 -3.36
CA ILE A 198 -31.40 15.48 -3.08
C ILE A 198 -32.69 14.90 -2.51
N GLU A 199 -33.31 13.94 -3.21
CA GLU A 199 -34.45 13.17 -2.73
C GLU A 199 -33.99 11.94 -1.91
N SER A 200 -33.01 11.21 -2.39
CA SER A 200 -32.45 10.05 -1.69
C SER A 200 -31.00 9.75 -2.11
N ILE A 201 -30.24 9.17 -1.16
CA ILE A 201 -28.90 8.60 -1.40
C ILE A 201 -28.92 7.15 -0.93
N ARG A 202 -28.52 6.20 -1.78
CA ARG A 202 -28.51 4.79 -1.42
C ARG A 202 -27.42 4.00 -2.12
N SER A 203 -26.89 2.98 -1.49
CA SER A 203 -26.07 1.98 -2.16
C SER A 203 -26.97 0.95 -2.85
N PHE A 204 -26.51 0.36 -3.94
CA PHE A 204 -27.27 -0.65 -4.66
C PHE A 204 -26.39 -1.77 -5.22
N ASP A 205 -26.97 -2.94 -5.40
CA ASP A 205 -26.31 -4.09 -6.01
C ASP A 205 -26.28 -3.95 -7.54
N ILE A 206 -25.10 -4.04 -8.11
CA ILE A 206 -24.86 -3.78 -9.55
C ILE A 206 -25.57 -4.77 -10.48
N LEU A 207 -25.73 -6.04 -10.04
CA LEU A 207 -26.34 -7.09 -10.86
C LEU A 207 -27.88 -7.04 -10.82
N THR A 208 -28.43 -6.84 -9.63
CA THR A 208 -29.88 -6.85 -9.42
C THR A 208 -30.49 -5.45 -9.49
N GLN A 209 -29.71 -4.40 -9.44
CA GLN A 209 -30.11 -2.98 -9.37
C GLN A 209 -30.98 -2.65 -8.15
N ARG A 210 -30.99 -3.51 -7.13
CA ARG A 210 -31.78 -3.31 -5.90
C ARG A 210 -30.99 -2.52 -4.88
N SER A 211 -31.67 -1.62 -4.17
CA SER A 211 -31.09 -0.90 -3.03
C SER A 211 -30.63 -1.87 -1.95
N ILE A 212 -29.46 -1.61 -1.40
CA ILE A 212 -28.87 -2.35 -0.27
C ILE A 212 -29.10 -1.54 1.01
N GLU A 213 -28.69 -0.28 1.03
CA GLU A 213 -28.71 0.57 2.21
C GLU A 213 -29.01 2.01 1.83
N GLN A 214 -29.78 2.72 2.67
CA GLN A 214 -29.96 4.16 2.56
C GLN A 214 -28.85 4.87 3.31
N LEU A 215 -28.27 5.90 2.69
CA LEU A 215 -27.14 6.65 3.19
C LEU A 215 -27.59 8.07 3.54
N SER A 216 -27.03 8.65 4.62
CA SER A 216 -27.23 10.05 4.98
C SER A 216 -26.33 10.98 4.17
N GLU A 217 -25.15 10.49 3.81
CA GLU A 217 -24.13 11.21 3.06
C GLU A 217 -23.24 10.26 2.26
N VAL A 218 -22.55 10.78 1.27
CA VAL A 218 -21.56 10.04 0.50
C VAL A 218 -20.37 10.95 0.14
N SER A 219 -19.16 10.39 0.24
CA SER A 219 -17.92 11.01 -0.24
C SER A 219 -17.43 10.25 -1.48
N ILE A 220 -17.30 10.95 -2.61
CA ILE A 220 -16.80 10.41 -3.87
C ILE A 220 -15.35 10.86 -4.04
N PHE A 221 -14.44 9.90 -4.12
CA PHE A 221 -13.02 10.16 -4.30
C PHE A 221 -12.64 10.10 -5.78
N PRO A 222 -11.56 10.79 -6.19
CA PRO A 222 -11.06 10.68 -7.56
C PRO A 222 -10.74 9.23 -7.95
N ALA A 223 -11.10 8.84 -9.16
CA ALA A 223 -10.80 7.52 -9.74
C ALA A 223 -9.44 7.47 -10.45
N THR A 224 -8.66 8.54 -10.38
CA THR A 224 -7.32 8.68 -10.96
C THR A 224 -6.37 9.36 -9.97
N GLU A 225 -5.08 9.11 -10.10
CA GLU A 225 -4.06 9.86 -9.35
C GLU A 225 -3.77 11.24 -9.96
N MET A 226 -4.09 11.45 -11.23
CA MET A 226 -3.94 12.73 -11.92
C MET A 226 -5.31 13.37 -12.17
N ILE A 227 -5.56 14.49 -11.53
CA ILE A 227 -6.81 15.23 -11.67
C ILE A 227 -6.58 16.34 -12.70
N LEU A 228 -7.17 16.23 -13.87
CA LEU A 228 -6.94 17.12 -14.99
C LEU A 228 -8.15 18.03 -15.21
N THR A 229 -8.15 19.20 -14.56
CA THR A 229 -9.09 20.26 -14.91
C THR A 229 -8.75 20.81 -16.29
N LYS A 230 -9.73 21.44 -16.95
CA LYS A 230 -9.52 22.03 -18.28
C LYS A 230 -8.33 23.00 -18.32
N ALA A 231 -8.15 23.81 -17.29
CA ALA A 231 -7.04 24.77 -17.19
C ALA A 231 -5.67 24.07 -17.08
N VAL A 232 -5.57 23.04 -16.22
CA VAL A 232 -4.34 22.23 -16.06
C VAL A 232 -4.00 21.52 -17.37
N LEU A 233 -5.02 20.99 -18.05
CA LEU A 233 -4.85 20.29 -19.31
C LEU A 233 -4.33 21.21 -20.42
N GLU A 234 -4.94 22.38 -20.61
CA GLU A 234 -4.54 23.34 -21.62
C GLU A 234 -3.11 23.87 -21.38
N GLU A 235 -2.71 24.10 -20.15
CA GLU A 235 -1.37 24.53 -19.79
C GLU A 235 -0.34 23.43 -20.04
N GLY A 236 -0.65 22.18 -19.62
CA GLY A 236 0.21 21.04 -19.85
C GLY A 236 0.45 20.78 -21.34
N ILE A 237 -0.60 20.82 -22.17
CA ILE A 237 -0.49 20.66 -23.62
C ILE A 237 0.42 21.76 -24.21
N ARG A 238 0.22 23.03 -23.84
CA ARG A 238 1.09 24.13 -24.30
C ARG A 238 2.56 23.91 -23.92
N SER A 239 2.81 23.44 -22.72
CA SER A 239 4.16 23.14 -22.23
C SER A 239 4.81 22.01 -23.05
N MET A 240 4.07 20.93 -23.31
CA MET A 240 4.53 19.82 -24.14
C MET A 240 4.80 20.23 -25.57
N GLU A 241 3.90 21.00 -26.21
CA GLU A 241 4.07 21.49 -27.59
C GLU A 241 5.31 22.39 -27.70
N LYS A 242 5.57 23.23 -26.70
CA LYS A 242 6.76 24.09 -26.65
C LYS A 242 8.04 23.24 -26.61
N GLU A 243 8.14 22.34 -25.69
CA GLU A 243 9.33 21.49 -25.55
C GLU A 243 9.52 20.57 -26.76
N CYS A 244 8.41 20.06 -27.34
CA CYS A 244 8.45 19.29 -28.57
C CYS A 244 9.05 20.05 -29.71
N LYS A 245 8.61 21.31 -29.96
CA LYS A 245 9.16 22.18 -31.01
C LYS A 245 10.65 22.45 -30.82
N GLU A 246 11.06 22.76 -29.59
CA GLU A 246 12.47 22.99 -29.25
C GLU A 246 13.32 21.74 -29.52
N LYS A 247 12.87 20.57 -29.06
CA LYS A 247 13.61 19.32 -29.22
C LYS A 247 13.61 18.82 -30.67
N ALA A 248 12.50 18.94 -31.40
CA ALA A 248 12.42 18.58 -32.82
C ALA A 248 13.36 19.45 -33.68
N MET A 249 13.46 20.75 -33.37
CA MET A 249 14.44 21.65 -34.02
C MET A 249 15.88 21.17 -33.77
N LEU A 250 16.23 20.80 -32.52
CA LEU A 250 17.56 20.23 -32.19
C LEU A 250 17.84 18.93 -32.94
N PHE A 251 16.87 18.04 -33.08
CA PHE A 251 17.02 16.84 -33.90
C PHE A 251 17.28 17.14 -35.35
N ARG A 252 16.57 18.08 -35.97
CA ARG A 252 16.82 18.48 -37.36
C ARG A 252 18.18 19.11 -37.57
N GLN A 253 18.64 19.95 -36.63
CA GLN A 253 20.00 20.52 -36.65
C GLN A 253 21.08 19.45 -36.57
N ASN A 254 20.84 18.35 -35.84
CA ASN A 254 21.74 17.21 -35.71
C ASN A 254 21.52 16.12 -36.75
N THR A 255 20.90 16.45 -37.89
CA THR A 255 20.64 15.50 -38.98
C THR A 255 19.80 14.27 -38.60
N LYS A 256 18.87 14.42 -37.68
CA LYS A 256 17.95 13.39 -37.17
C LYS A 256 16.48 13.79 -37.47
N PRO A 257 16.05 13.87 -38.74
CA PRO A 257 14.71 14.30 -39.10
C PRO A 257 13.62 13.27 -38.73
N GLU A 258 13.96 11.97 -38.74
CA GLU A 258 13.03 10.90 -38.35
C GLU A 258 12.65 10.95 -36.89
N GLU A 259 13.63 11.22 -36.01
CA GLU A 259 13.43 11.37 -34.56
C GLU A 259 12.58 12.61 -34.27
N ALA A 260 12.80 13.73 -35.02
CA ALA A 260 11.98 14.90 -34.90
C ALA A 260 10.52 14.64 -35.30
N HIS A 261 10.30 13.95 -36.43
CA HIS A 261 8.93 13.61 -36.90
C HIS A 261 8.22 12.66 -35.89
N ARG A 262 8.91 11.66 -35.39
CA ARG A 262 8.37 10.73 -34.42
C ARG A 262 7.93 11.42 -33.12
N LEU A 263 8.75 12.35 -32.63
CA LEU A 263 8.43 13.12 -31.44
C LEU A 263 7.19 14.01 -31.63
N GLU A 264 7.10 14.70 -32.79
CA GLU A 264 5.96 15.53 -33.14
C GLU A 264 4.67 14.70 -33.28
N GLN A 265 4.76 13.55 -33.93
CA GLN A 265 3.63 12.63 -34.08
C GLN A 265 3.13 12.12 -32.71
N MET A 266 4.04 11.71 -31.82
CA MET A 266 3.69 11.24 -30.48
C MET A 266 2.94 12.31 -29.66
N VAL A 267 3.38 13.56 -29.72
CA VAL A 267 2.71 14.67 -29.02
C VAL A 267 1.35 14.98 -29.62
N GLU A 268 1.20 14.96 -30.96
CA GLU A 268 -0.09 15.17 -31.60
C GLU A 268 -1.09 14.05 -31.33
N GLU A 269 -0.67 12.79 -31.39
CA GLU A 269 -1.49 11.63 -31.02
C GLU A 269 -1.98 11.73 -29.57
N MET A 270 -1.08 12.08 -28.63
CA MET A 270 -1.45 12.28 -27.24
C MET A 270 -2.46 13.43 -27.08
N LYS A 271 -2.24 14.55 -27.74
CA LYS A 271 -3.15 15.70 -27.71
C LYS A 271 -4.54 15.34 -28.28
N GLU A 272 -4.62 14.60 -29.38
CA GLU A 272 -5.87 14.09 -29.93
C GLU A 272 -6.60 13.17 -28.95
N GLN A 273 -5.88 12.23 -28.33
CA GLN A 273 -6.47 11.32 -27.34
C GLN A 273 -7.12 12.08 -26.20
N VAL A 274 -6.45 13.10 -25.69
CA VAL A 274 -6.93 13.88 -24.55
C VAL A 274 -8.07 14.83 -24.95
N THR A 275 -7.95 15.54 -26.08
CA THR A 275 -8.91 16.58 -26.45
C THR A 275 -10.15 16.05 -27.16
N GLN A 276 -10.01 15.05 -28.02
CA GLN A 276 -11.12 14.49 -28.81
C GLN A 276 -11.77 13.29 -28.14
N PHE A 277 -10.98 12.38 -27.60
CA PHE A 277 -11.47 11.13 -27.03
C PHE A 277 -11.64 11.18 -25.50
N GLN A 278 -11.18 12.26 -24.85
CA GLN A 278 -11.18 12.40 -23.38
C GLN A 278 -10.57 11.15 -22.68
N SER A 279 -9.61 10.51 -23.35
CA SER A 279 -8.88 9.38 -22.82
C SER A 279 -7.63 9.86 -22.11
N TYR A 280 -7.54 9.54 -20.84
CA TYR A 280 -6.43 9.92 -19.97
C TYR A 280 -5.46 8.76 -19.70
N VAL A 281 -5.53 7.73 -20.52
CA VAL A 281 -4.64 6.55 -20.42
C VAL A 281 -3.20 6.97 -20.72
N ASN A 282 -2.26 6.51 -19.89
CA ASN A 282 -0.81 6.78 -20.01
C ASN A 282 -0.36 8.23 -19.82
N LEU A 283 -1.21 9.14 -19.31
CA LEU A 283 -0.80 10.51 -19.03
C LEU A 283 0.15 10.66 -17.84
N GLU A 284 0.29 9.64 -17.02
CA GLU A 284 1.15 9.66 -15.83
C GLU A 284 2.63 9.93 -16.15
N SER A 285 3.09 9.54 -17.34
CA SER A 285 4.43 9.86 -17.83
C SER A 285 4.63 11.34 -18.14
N PHE A 286 3.55 12.07 -18.34
CA PHE A 286 3.57 13.51 -18.61
C PHE A 286 3.29 14.35 -17.37
N LEU A 287 3.28 13.76 -16.17
CA LEU A 287 2.95 14.41 -14.90
C LEU A 287 3.59 15.80 -14.75
N ARG A 288 4.86 15.93 -15.10
CA ARG A 288 5.65 17.16 -14.92
C ARG A 288 5.20 18.32 -15.83
N TYR A 289 4.48 18.04 -16.92
CA TYR A 289 3.91 19.09 -17.77
C TYR A 289 2.61 19.66 -17.19
N PHE A 290 1.86 18.83 -16.46
CA PHE A 290 0.60 19.22 -15.84
C PHE A 290 0.79 19.78 -14.43
N TYR A 291 1.82 19.31 -13.71
CA TYR A 291 2.10 19.69 -12.33
C TYR A 291 3.58 20.03 -12.16
N SER A 292 3.89 21.32 -12.01
CA SER A 292 5.24 21.79 -11.70
C SER A 292 5.65 21.46 -10.27
N ASP A 293 4.67 21.50 -9.33
CA ASP A 293 4.87 21.14 -7.94
C ASP A 293 4.41 19.69 -7.70
N THR A 294 5.33 18.87 -7.25
CA THR A 294 5.10 17.46 -6.96
C THR A 294 5.76 17.09 -5.64
N GLN A 295 5.26 16.06 -4.99
CA GLN A 295 5.76 15.61 -3.71
C GLN A 295 6.06 14.11 -3.69
N SER A 296 6.90 13.68 -2.74
CA SER A 296 7.13 12.27 -2.48
C SER A 296 5.97 11.68 -1.68
N PHE A 297 5.73 10.38 -1.81
CA PHE A 297 4.76 9.67 -0.99
C PHE A 297 4.99 9.85 0.53
N LEU A 298 6.24 10.02 0.95
CA LEU A 298 6.57 10.29 2.36
C LEU A 298 5.94 11.59 2.88
N GLU A 299 5.80 12.59 2.03
CA GLU A 299 5.27 13.91 2.41
C GLU A 299 3.76 13.90 2.64
N LEU A 300 3.06 12.86 2.18
CA LEU A 300 1.62 12.67 2.43
C LEU A 300 1.31 12.42 3.91
N PHE A 301 2.28 11.96 4.70
CA PHE A 301 2.15 11.70 6.12
C PHE A 301 2.64 12.85 7.00
N ARG A 302 2.99 13.99 6.40
CA ARG A 302 3.49 15.16 7.15
C ARG A 302 2.47 15.62 8.20
N GLY A 303 2.94 15.82 9.43
CA GLY A 303 2.12 16.22 10.57
C GLY A 303 1.38 15.08 11.27
N ARG A 304 1.49 13.83 10.77
CA ARG A 304 0.93 12.66 11.44
C ARG A 304 1.96 12.00 12.36
N ASN A 305 1.48 11.32 13.40
CA ASN A 305 2.34 10.53 14.28
C ASN A 305 2.76 9.23 13.56
N CYS A 306 3.74 9.35 12.66
CA CYS A 306 4.22 8.29 11.79
C CYS A 306 5.53 7.69 12.29
N CYS A 307 5.67 6.36 12.18
CA CYS A 307 6.94 5.66 12.27
C CYS A 307 7.18 4.85 10.99
N ILE A 308 8.38 4.98 10.42
CA ILE A 308 8.80 4.26 9.23
C ILE A 308 9.60 3.03 9.65
N TYR A 309 9.25 1.90 9.06
CA TYR A 309 9.91 0.61 9.28
C TYR A 309 10.60 0.16 8.00
N LEU A 310 11.93 -0.02 8.05
CA LEU A 310 12.71 -0.49 6.92
C LEU A 310 12.96 -1.99 7.05
N ASP A 311 12.44 -2.76 6.11
CA ASP A 311 12.65 -4.22 6.04
C ASP A 311 13.84 -4.54 5.15
N GLU A 312 14.90 -5.11 5.72
CA GLU A 312 16.16 -5.45 5.03
C GLU A 312 16.76 -4.26 4.27
N PRO A 313 17.28 -3.22 4.97
CA PRO A 313 17.71 -1.97 4.36
C PRO A 313 18.71 -2.13 3.21
N MET A 314 19.67 -3.05 3.30
CA MET A 314 20.65 -3.24 2.23
C MET A 314 20.03 -3.80 0.95
N ARG A 315 19.09 -4.75 1.06
CA ARG A 315 18.36 -5.28 -0.10
C ARG A 315 17.48 -4.20 -0.72
N MET A 316 16.91 -3.34 0.11
CA MET A 316 16.08 -2.22 -0.34
C MET A 316 16.93 -1.22 -1.14
N GLU A 317 18.14 -0.87 -0.67
CA GLU A 317 19.06 0.01 -1.38
C GLU A 317 19.53 -0.58 -2.72
N GLU A 318 19.94 -1.85 -2.72
CA GLU A 318 20.36 -2.55 -3.95
C GLU A 318 19.24 -2.56 -5.00
N HIS A 319 18.03 -2.89 -4.61
CA HIS A 319 16.89 -2.92 -5.53
C HIS A 319 16.54 -1.51 -6.04
N ALA A 320 16.54 -0.50 -5.17
CA ALA A 320 16.27 0.88 -5.54
C ALA A 320 17.31 1.42 -6.54
N SER A 321 18.60 1.11 -6.32
CA SER A 321 19.68 1.47 -7.21
C SER A 321 19.52 0.84 -8.60
N ALA A 322 19.13 -0.43 -8.65
CA ALA A 322 18.85 -1.11 -9.92
C ALA A 322 17.70 -0.48 -10.69
N VAL A 323 16.59 -0.16 -10.00
CA VAL A 323 15.42 0.50 -10.60
C VAL A 323 15.78 1.90 -11.13
N GLU A 324 16.52 2.68 -10.37
CA GLU A 324 16.97 4.03 -10.79
C GLU A 324 17.85 3.96 -12.04
N LEU A 325 18.79 3.03 -12.08
CA LEU A 325 19.69 2.84 -13.22
C LEU A 325 18.92 2.42 -14.47
N GLU A 326 18.07 1.39 -14.36
CA GLU A 326 17.26 0.88 -15.45
C GLU A 326 16.33 1.97 -16.02
N PHE A 327 15.68 2.73 -15.15
CA PHE A 327 14.82 3.85 -15.55
C PHE A 327 15.62 4.89 -16.34
N ARG A 328 16.74 5.34 -15.81
CA ARG A 328 17.60 6.37 -16.44
C ARG A 328 18.11 5.93 -17.80
N GLU A 329 18.63 4.71 -17.91
CA GLU A 329 19.15 4.17 -19.18
C GLU A 329 18.03 3.98 -20.21
N SER A 330 16.89 3.43 -19.82
CA SER A 330 15.74 3.22 -20.69
C SER A 330 15.19 4.56 -21.21
N MET A 331 15.02 5.54 -20.33
CA MET A 331 14.48 6.85 -20.71
C MET A 331 15.47 7.65 -21.56
N ALA A 332 16.75 7.60 -21.26
CA ALA A 332 17.80 8.24 -22.11
C ALA A 332 17.77 7.67 -23.53
N ALA A 333 17.75 6.35 -23.68
CA ALA A 333 17.69 5.69 -24.98
C ALA A 333 16.43 6.03 -25.78
N ARG A 334 15.28 6.17 -25.12
CA ARG A 334 14.02 6.59 -25.75
C ARG A 334 14.04 8.06 -26.16
N ALA A 335 14.57 8.94 -25.30
CA ALA A 335 14.70 10.36 -25.59
C ALA A 335 15.63 10.62 -26.79
N GLU A 336 16.75 9.88 -26.92
CA GLU A 336 17.65 9.97 -28.06
C GLU A 336 17.00 9.57 -29.39
N LYS A 337 16.04 8.66 -29.34
CA LYS A 337 15.30 8.15 -30.50
C LYS A 337 13.99 8.90 -30.77
N GLY A 338 13.67 9.96 -30.03
CA GLY A 338 12.47 10.75 -30.20
C GLY A 338 11.17 10.03 -29.81
N TYR A 339 11.21 9.07 -28.92
CA TYR A 339 10.02 8.38 -28.42
C TYR A 339 9.38 9.05 -27.21
N ILE A 340 10.11 9.91 -26.52
CA ILE A 340 9.63 10.64 -25.35
C ILE A 340 10.17 12.07 -25.34
N LEU A 341 9.44 12.97 -24.67
CA LEU A 341 9.90 14.31 -24.36
C LEU A 341 10.89 14.30 -23.18
N PRO A 342 11.83 15.26 -23.11
CA PRO A 342 12.76 15.38 -21.97
C PRO A 342 12.08 15.41 -20.61
N GLY A 343 10.97 16.15 -20.45
CA GLY A 343 10.24 16.25 -19.18
C GLY A 343 9.65 14.92 -18.68
N GLN A 344 9.49 13.91 -19.57
CA GLN A 344 9.09 12.56 -19.15
C GLN A 344 10.20 11.79 -18.44
N MET A 345 11.43 12.29 -18.47
CA MET A 345 12.56 11.72 -17.68
C MET A 345 12.55 12.19 -16.21
N ASP A 346 11.79 13.26 -15.90
CA ASP A 346 11.71 13.86 -14.55
C ASP A 346 10.42 13.45 -13.82
N ILE A 347 10.18 12.15 -13.72
CA ILE A 347 9.00 11.58 -13.05
C ILE A 347 9.38 10.69 -11.85
N LEU A 348 10.67 10.56 -11.57
CA LEU A 348 11.22 9.88 -10.39
C LEU A 348 12.15 10.81 -9.62
N PHE A 349 11.97 10.87 -8.31
CA PHE A 349 13.02 11.33 -7.42
C PHE A 349 14.19 10.36 -7.46
N SER A 350 15.40 10.88 -7.39
CA SER A 350 16.59 10.04 -7.21
C SER A 350 16.56 9.31 -5.87
N MET A 351 17.24 8.18 -5.78
CA MET A 351 17.44 7.46 -4.54
C MET A 351 18.03 8.35 -3.44
N HIS A 352 18.97 9.22 -3.80
CA HIS A 352 19.58 10.18 -2.87
C HIS A 352 18.56 11.16 -2.28
N GLU A 353 17.65 11.69 -3.08
CA GLU A 353 16.60 12.60 -2.62
C GLU A 353 15.62 11.91 -1.67
N ILE A 354 15.28 10.63 -1.92
CA ILE A 354 14.42 9.85 -1.02
C ILE A 354 15.14 9.58 0.30
N PHE A 355 16.42 9.21 0.30
CA PHE A 355 17.17 9.05 1.53
C PHE A 355 17.29 10.36 2.33
N ALA A 356 17.48 11.49 1.66
CA ALA A 356 17.51 12.80 2.32
C ALA A 356 16.15 13.17 2.99
N ARG A 357 15.03 12.69 2.43
CA ARG A 357 13.71 12.84 3.06
C ARG A 357 13.57 11.89 4.24
N LEU A 358 13.94 10.62 4.09
CA LEU A 358 13.93 9.61 5.16
C LEU A 358 14.78 10.02 6.36
N GLU A 359 15.90 10.72 6.15
CA GLU A 359 16.73 11.22 7.25
C GLU A 359 16.00 12.18 8.20
N LYS A 360 14.91 12.78 7.76
CA LYS A 360 14.06 13.67 8.56
C LYS A 360 12.97 12.95 9.33
N GLU A 361 12.83 11.65 9.13
CA GLU A 361 11.76 10.85 9.68
C GLU A 361 12.21 9.99 10.86
N ARG A 362 11.24 9.45 11.58
CA ARG A 362 11.42 8.45 12.63
C ARG A 362 11.51 7.08 12.00
N ILE A 363 12.58 6.34 12.27
CA ILE A 363 12.87 5.08 11.56
C ILE A 363 13.27 3.97 12.51
N LEU A 364 12.63 2.81 12.34
CA LEU A 364 13.07 1.52 12.88
C LEU A 364 13.49 0.61 11.72
N ALA A 365 14.77 0.32 11.60
CA ALA A 365 15.30 -0.60 10.61
C ALA A 365 15.41 -2.02 11.18
N LEU A 366 14.88 -3.01 10.47
CA LEU A 366 14.82 -4.41 10.88
C LEU A 366 15.56 -5.28 9.85
N SER A 367 16.56 -6.02 10.29
CA SER A 367 17.38 -6.86 9.40
C SER A 367 17.72 -8.21 10.01
N ALA A 368 17.94 -9.20 9.16
CA ALA A 368 18.39 -10.51 9.60
C ALA A 368 19.83 -10.47 10.12
N MET A 369 20.69 -9.68 9.49
CA MET A 369 22.10 -9.53 9.87
C MET A 369 22.44 -8.07 10.09
N GLU A 370 23.48 -7.82 10.90
CA GLU A 370 24.06 -6.50 11.02
C GLU A 370 24.68 -6.06 9.69
N TYR A 371 24.51 -4.79 9.36
CA TYR A 371 24.99 -4.21 8.11
C TYR A 371 25.77 -2.90 8.33
N LYS A 372 26.59 -2.54 7.33
CA LYS A 372 27.35 -1.30 7.27
C LYS A 372 27.15 -0.65 5.90
N GLY A 373 27.41 0.65 5.82
CA GLY A 373 27.42 1.37 4.54
C GLY A 373 26.05 1.86 4.06
N PHE A 374 24.98 1.64 4.82
CA PHE A 374 23.66 2.18 4.47
C PHE A 374 23.66 3.73 4.56
N PRO A 375 23.00 4.44 3.63
CA PRO A 375 23.02 5.90 3.57
C PRO A 375 22.54 6.60 4.84
N ILE A 376 21.56 6.02 5.54
CA ILE A 376 21.05 6.55 6.80
C ILE A 376 21.89 6.02 7.97
N LYS A 377 22.34 6.94 8.84
CA LYS A 377 23.13 6.57 10.03
C LYS A 377 22.23 6.24 11.20
N PHE A 378 22.41 5.05 11.77
CA PHE A 378 21.77 4.59 13.01
C PHE A 378 22.80 4.66 14.14
N ALA A 379 22.61 5.62 15.07
CA ALA A 379 23.45 5.71 16.26
C ALA A 379 23.10 4.61 17.26
N ASP A 380 21.81 4.30 17.39
CA ASP A 380 21.30 3.27 18.28
C ASP A 380 21.12 1.96 17.51
N ARG A 381 21.90 0.95 17.90
CA ARG A 381 21.92 -0.37 17.28
C ARG A 381 21.68 -1.43 18.35
N HIS A 382 20.70 -2.29 18.11
CA HIS A 382 20.36 -3.41 18.96
C HIS A 382 20.49 -4.72 18.19
N ALA A 383 20.82 -5.78 18.88
CA ALA A 383 20.83 -7.13 18.34
C ALA A 383 19.85 -7.99 19.16
N ILE A 384 19.00 -8.73 18.48
CA ILE A 384 18.10 -9.67 19.11
C ILE A 384 18.43 -11.10 18.69
N ASN A 385 18.00 -12.08 19.50
CA ASN A 385 18.11 -13.48 19.16
C ASN A 385 16.71 -14.01 18.84
N ALA A 386 16.28 -13.84 17.61
CA ALA A 386 15.05 -14.45 17.11
C ALA A 386 15.40 -15.64 16.19
N ARG A 387 14.53 -16.63 16.13
CA ARG A 387 14.70 -17.83 15.29
C ARG A 387 13.41 -18.14 14.56
N SER A 388 13.52 -18.65 13.35
CA SER A 388 12.39 -19.22 12.62
C SER A 388 12.05 -20.59 13.20
N VAL A 389 10.75 -20.90 13.28
CA VAL A 389 10.28 -22.24 13.66
C VAL A 389 10.51 -23.19 12.50
N SER A 390 10.96 -24.39 12.79
CA SER A 390 11.12 -25.45 11.79
C SER A 390 9.75 -26.00 11.34
N SER A 391 9.63 -26.34 10.06
CA SER A 391 8.38 -26.95 9.56
C SER A 391 8.22 -28.37 10.09
N TYR A 392 7.03 -28.69 10.57
CA TYR A 392 6.66 -30.02 11.04
C TYR A 392 6.19 -30.96 9.91
N ASN A 393 5.99 -30.44 8.69
CA ASN A 393 5.61 -31.22 7.51
C ASN A 393 4.46 -32.21 7.75
N ASN A 394 3.40 -31.80 8.42
CA ASN A 394 2.25 -32.60 8.85
C ASN A 394 2.57 -33.67 9.93
N SER A 395 3.74 -33.65 10.54
CA SER A 395 4.07 -34.56 11.64
C SER A 395 3.52 -34.03 12.95
N PHE A 396 2.27 -34.38 13.26
CA PHE A 396 1.63 -34.03 14.53
C PHE A 396 2.38 -34.59 15.77
N PRO A 397 2.95 -35.83 15.74
CA PRO A 397 3.76 -36.32 16.86
C PRO A 397 5.01 -35.50 17.16
N GLU A 398 5.68 -34.95 16.11
CA GLU A 398 6.84 -34.08 16.30
C GLU A 398 6.42 -32.73 16.90
N LEU A 399 5.33 -32.15 16.44
CA LEU A 399 4.76 -30.96 17.06
C LEU A 399 4.46 -31.17 18.54
N VAL A 400 3.77 -32.26 18.90
CA VAL A 400 3.43 -32.58 20.27
C VAL A 400 4.68 -32.75 21.14
N LYS A 401 5.71 -33.43 20.64
CA LYS A 401 6.99 -33.60 21.31
C LYS A 401 7.65 -32.24 21.61
N ASP A 402 7.70 -31.35 20.62
CA ASP A 402 8.29 -30.02 20.79
C ASP A 402 7.46 -29.15 21.74
N LEU A 403 6.13 -29.19 21.65
CA LEU A 403 5.25 -28.50 22.59
C LEU A 403 5.44 -28.94 24.02
N LYS A 404 5.62 -30.24 24.27
CA LYS A 404 5.96 -30.80 25.61
C LYS A 404 7.31 -30.25 26.09
N ASN A 405 8.31 -30.16 25.21
CA ASN A 405 9.60 -29.57 25.52
C ASN A 405 9.50 -28.05 25.82
N TYR A 406 8.80 -27.29 25.02
CA TYR A 406 8.56 -25.87 25.26
C TYR A 406 7.87 -25.65 26.62
N LYS A 407 6.81 -26.39 26.88
CA LYS A 407 6.09 -26.31 28.15
C LYS A 407 7.01 -26.63 29.35
N LYS A 408 7.79 -27.72 29.27
CA LYS A 408 8.75 -28.12 30.32
C LYS A 408 9.80 -27.05 30.62
N ASN A 409 10.21 -26.31 29.56
CA ASN A 409 11.18 -25.22 29.66
C ASN A 409 10.55 -23.87 30.04
N GLY A 410 9.24 -23.84 30.33
CA GLY A 410 8.52 -22.64 30.74
C GLY A 410 8.28 -21.63 29.64
N TYR A 411 8.20 -22.09 28.39
CA TYR A 411 7.84 -21.21 27.24
C TYR A 411 6.36 -20.85 27.29
N ARG A 412 6.07 -19.67 26.80
CA ARG A 412 4.74 -19.24 26.36
C ARG A 412 4.58 -19.66 24.92
N VAL A 413 3.62 -20.47 24.59
CA VAL A 413 3.42 -21.03 23.25
C VAL A 413 2.11 -20.55 22.67
N LEU A 414 2.18 -19.89 21.51
CA LEU A 414 1.02 -19.44 20.74
C LEU A 414 0.96 -20.17 19.39
N LEU A 415 -0.11 -20.91 19.16
CA LEU A 415 -0.39 -21.60 17.90
C LEU A 415 -1.43 -20.79 17.11
N VAL A 416 -1.08 -20.34 15.90
CA VAL A 416 -1.92 -19.48 15.08
C VAL A 416 -2.51 -20.25 13.91
N SER A 417 -3.83 -20.30 13.84
CA SER A 417 -4.58 -20.96 12.76
C SER A 417 -5.45 -20.00 11.97
N ALA A 418 -5.58 -20.25 10.68
CA ALA A 418 -6.32 -19.39 9.75
C ALA A 418 -7.85 -19.40 9.93
N SER A 419 -8.42 -20.20 10.82
CA SER A 419 -9.83 -20.14 11.19
C SER A 419 -10.05 -20.46 12.68
N ALA A 420 -11.02 -19.81 13.30
CA ALA A 420 -11.40 -20.04 14.69
C ALA A 420 -11.80 -21.52 14.94
N THR A 421 -12.50 -22.13 13.99
CA THR A 421 -12.88 -23.56 14.07
C THR A 421 -11.66 -24.49 14.13
N ARG A 422 -10.64 -24.22 13.28
CA ARG A 422 -9.40 -24.99 13.29
C ARG A 422 -8.59 -24.76 14.57
N ALA A 423 -8.49 -23.51 15.03
CA ALA A 423 -7.81 -23.18 16.26
C ALA A 423 -8.44 -23.90 17.47
N LYS A 424 -9.78 -23.94 17.57
CA LYS A 424 -10.51 -24.66 18.62
C LYS A 424 -10.27 -26.16 18.53
N ARG A 425 -10.33 -26.73 17.32
CA ARG A 425 -10.07 -28.15 17.10
C ARG A 425 -8.64 -28.53 17.47
N LEU A 426 -7.65 -27.73 17.07
CA LEU A 426 -6.25 -27.95 17.39
C LEU A 426 -6.03 -28.00 18.92
N ALA A 427 -6.71 -27.14 19.68
CA ALA A 427 -6.63 -27.18 21.15
C ALA A 427 -7.16 -28.49 21.70
N VAL A 428 -8.26 -29.03 21.17
CA VAL A 428 -8.81 -30.33 21.58
C VAL A 428 -7.86 -31.47 21.20
N ASP A 429 -7.37 -31.51 19.96
CA ASP A 429 -6.43 -32.54 19.48
C ASP A 429 -5.15 -32.56 20.35
N LEU A 430 -4.67 -31.41 20.82
CA LEU A 430 -3.53 -31.32 21.71
C LEU A 430 -3.85 -31.77 23.14
N MET A 431 -5.07 -31.55 23.64
CA MET A 431 -5.51 -32.08 24.93
C MET A 431 -5.59 -33.61 24.92
N ASP A 432 -6.05 -34.21 23.84
CA ASP A 432 -6.09 -35.68 23.68
C ASP A 432 -4.68 -36.28 23.69
N GLU A 433 -3.64 -35.53 23.32
CA GLU A 433 -2.23 -35.92 23.43
C GLU A 433 -1.60 -35.62 24.81
N GLY A 434 -2.41 -35.21 25.77
CA GLY A 434 -1.98 -34.94 27.14
C GLY A 434 -1.32 -33.58 27.36
N LEU A 435 -1.52 -32.62 26.42
CA LEU A 435 -1.11 -31.23 26.61
C LEU A 435 -2.26 -30.39 27.17
N THR A 436 -1.97 -29.56 28.17
CA THR A 436 -2.95 -28.55 28.61
C THR A 436 -2.95 -27.39 27.64
N ALA A 437 -3.70 -27.53 26.56
CA ALA A 437 -3.87 -26.50 25.55
C ALA A 437 -5.28 -25.91 25.61
N PHE A 438 -5.44 -24.64 25.24
CA PHE A 438 -6.74 -23.98 25.22
C PHE A 438 -6.82 -22.98 24.09
N TYR A 439 -8.04 -22.71 23.60
CA TYR A 439 -8.35 -21.63 22.66
C TYR A 439 -8.78 -20.38 23.41
N SER A 440 -8.32 -19.23 22.95
CA SER A 440 -8.84 -17.94 23.41
C SER A 440 -8.89 -16.95 22.25
N ASP A 441 -9.98 -16.19 22.18
CA ASP A 441 -10.17 -15.04 21.31
C ASP A 441 -10.25 -13.72 22.09
N ASN A 442 -10.03 -13.77 23.40
CA ASN A 442 -10.00 -12.58 24.25
C ASN A 442 -8.73 -11.75 23.94
N PRO A 443 -8.88 -10.51 23.42
CA PRO A 443 -7.75 -9.66 23.07
C PRO A 443 -6.89 -9.24 24.27
N GLU A 444 -7.46 -9.23 25.49
CA GLU A 444 -6.76 -8.82 26.71
C GLU A 444 -6.04 -9.98 27.42
N ARG A 445 -6.24 -11.22 26.94
CA ARG A 445 -5.59 -12.40 27.54
C ARG A 445 -4.08 -12.35 27.34
N GLU A 446 -3.35 -12.35 28.44
CA GLU A 446 -1.90 -12.55 28.47
C GLU A 446 -1.56 -14.03 28.60
N LEU A 447 -0.50 -14.46 27.94
CA LEU A 447 -0.03 -15.83 27.94
C LEU A 447 0.97 -16.04 29.07
N GLN A 448 0.70 -17.00 29.98
CA GLN A 448 1.55 -17.31 31.10
C GLN A 448 2.64 -18.34 30.75
N LYS A 449 3.71 -18.36 31.53
CA LYS A 449 4.80 -19.34 31.36
C LYS A 449 4.26 -20.79 31.47
N GLY A 450 4.61 -21.62 30.48
CA GLY A 450 4.16 -22.99 30.39
C GLY A 450 2.76 -23.19 29.80
N GLU A 451 2.07 -22.13 29.42
CA GLU A 451 0.80 -22.22 28.69
C GLU A 451 0.99 -22.46 27.19
N VAL A 452 0.07 -23.25 26.65
CA VAL A 452 -0.07 -23.50 25.21
C VAL A 452 -1.46 -23.00 24.80
N MET A 453 -1.50 -21.92 24.00
CA MET A 453 -2.75 -21.31 23.55
C MET A 453 -2.87 -21.41 22.04
N THR A 454 -4.06 -21.74 21.55
CA THR A 454 -4.40 -21.62 20.13
C THR A 454 -5.18 -20.34 19.90
N PHE A 455 -4.92 -19.70 18.78
CA PHE A 455 -5.48 -18.38 18.41
C PHE A 455 -5.89 -18.34 16.96
N TYR A 456 -6.90 -17.55 16.64
CA TYR A 456 -7.33 -17.29 15.27
C TYR A 456 -6.52 -16.14 14.66
N GLY A 457 -5.89 -16.42 13.53
CA GLY A 457 -5.14 -15.43 12.77
C GLY A 457 -4.35 -16.09 11.64
N ASN A 458 -3.60 -15.28 10.89
CA ASN A 458 -2.75 -15.78 9.83
C ASN A 458 -1.35 -15.19 10.00
N VAL A 459 -0.36 -16.06 10.15
CA VAL A 459 1.07 -15.72 10.15
C VAL A 459 1.74 -16.63 9.14
N LEU A 460 2.54 -16.08 8.27
CA LEU A 460 3.18 -16.83 7.18
C LEU A 460 4.19 -17.83 7.71
N LYS A 461 4.97 -17.42 8.70
CA LYS A 461 5.98 -18.27 9.38
C LYS A 461 6.01 -17.99 10.88
N GLY A 462 6.14 -19.05 11.65
CA GLY A 462 6.36 -18.99 13.08
C GLY A 462 7.76 -18.48 13.44
N PHE A 463 7.87 -18.00 14.68
CA PHE A 463 9.12 -17.46 15.21
C PHE A 463 9.26 -17.73 16.70
N GLU A 464 10.48 -17.74 17.17
CA GLU A 464 10.86 -17.99 18.57
C GLU A 464 11.77 -16.87 19.06
N TYR A 465 11.52 -16.42 20.30
CA TYR A 465 12.45 -15.62 21.10
C TYR A 465 12.98 -16.49 22.26
N PRO A 466 14.13 -17.14 22.13
CA PRO A 466 14.65 -18.04 23.14
C PRO A 466 14.86 -17.38 24.51
N LEU A 467 15.33 -16.13 24.52
CA LEU A 467 15.57 -15.38 25.77
C LEU A 467 14.27 -14.99 26.48
N LEU A 468 13.20 -14.74 25.74
CA LEU A 468 11.87 -14.44 26.30
C LEU A 468 11.08 -15.71 26.63
N LYS A 469 11.58 -16.87 26.20
CA LYS A 469 10.85 -18.14 26.26
C LYS A 469 9.44 -17.99 25.66
N PHE A 470 9.39 -17.40 24.45
CA PHE A 470 8.16 -17.17 23.73
C PHE A 470 8.28 -17.71 22.30
N VAL A 471 7.30 -18.48 21.88
CA VAL A 471 7.25 -19.05 20.53
C VAL A 471 5.86 -18.91 19.93
N VAL A 472 5.82 -18.49 18.67
CA VAL A 472 4.62 -18.46 17.81
C VAL A 472 4.80 -19.49 16.73
N ILE A 473 3.87 -20.42 16.60
CA ILE A 473 3.88 -21.48 15.58
C ILE A 473 2.69 -21.23 14.64
N SER A 474 2.94 -21.14 13.35
CA SER A 474 1.90 -20.91 12.35
C SER A 474 1.29 -22.21 11.84
N GLU A 475 0.08 -22.14 11.29
CA GLU A 475 -0.56 -23.27 10.59
C GLU A 475 0.31 -23.76 9.43
N THR A 476 1.05 -22.85 8.78
CA THR A 476 1.98 -23.17 7.68
C THR A 476 3.18 -23.99 8.17
N ASP A 477 3.67 -23.74 9.36
CA ASP A 477 4.75 -24.55 9.95
C ASP A 477 4.27 -25.96 10.26
N ILE A 478 3.02 -26.11 10.70
CA ILE A 478 2.44 -27.40 11.08
C ILE A 478 2.12 -28.24 9.84
N PHE A 479 1.39 -27.68 8.88
CA PHE A 479 0.77 -28.41 7.76
C PHE A 479 1.41 -28.14 6.38
N GLY A 480 2.43 -27.26 6.30
CA GLY A 480 3.01 -26.82 5.06
C GLY A 480 2.15 -25.80 4.30
N LYS A 481 2.68 -25.24 3.22
CA LYS A 481 1.94 -24.29 2.36
C LYS A 481 0.78 -25.02 1.68
N GLN A 482 -0.43 -24.80 2.15
CA GLN A 482 -1.61 -25.20 1.38
C GLN A 482 -1.73 -24.30 0.16
N ASN A 483 -1.64 -24.87 -1.05
CA ASN A 483 -2.00 -24.17 -2.28
C ASN A 483 -3.45 -23.72 -2.17
N ARG A 484 -3.68 -22.46 -1.81
CA ARG A 484 -4.99 -21.83 -1.87
C ARG A 484 -5.43 -21.80 -3.35
N LYS A 485 -6.14 -22.84 -3.81
CA LYS A 485 -6.93 -22.72 -5.03
C LYS A 485 -7.86 -21.54 -4.83
N LYS A 486 -7.62 -20.44 -5.55
CA LYS A 486 -8.58 -19.32 -5.63
C LYS A 486 -9.92 -19.95 -6.00
N ARG A 487 -10.87 -19.99 -5.05
CA ARG A 487 -12.27 -20.28 -5.38
C ARG A 487 -12.68 -19.16 -6.32
N LYS A 488 -12.80 -19.48 -7.63
CA LYS A 488 -13.52 -18.62 -8.56
C LYS A 488 -14.92 -18.47 -7.96
N LYS A 489 -15.26 -17.27 -7.50
CA LYS A 489 -16.67 -16.92 -7.27
C LYS A 489 -17.35 -17.12 -8.64
N LYS A 490 -18.28 -18.08 -8.70
CA LYS A 490 -19.22 -18.21 -9.80
C LYS A 490 -20.23 -17.08 -9.72
#